data_417d5a6b8372c1c8f61cc10089a7d773
#
_entry.id   417d5a6b8372c1c8f61cc10089a7d773
#
_cell.length_a   1.000
_cell.length_b   1.000
_cell.length_c   1.000
_cell.angle_alpha   90.00
_cell.angle_beta   90.00
_cell.angle_gamma   90.00
#
_symmetry.space_group_name_H-M   'P 1'
#
loop_
_entity.id
_entity.type
_entity.pdbx_description
1 polymer ?
#
loop_
_entity_poly.entity_id
_entity_poly.type
_entity_poly.pdbx_seq_one_letter_code
_entity_poly.pdbx_strand_id
1 'polypeptide(L)'
;ATQSCAGTAVRNGGTSAGLCGREIRGKKVGIIGCGQIGFMTAKLFRAFGAEVYAYARHEREEVKAAGIAYKPLDDLLRECDIISLHTPNNKETRGMISAEKIALMKKSAIFINCARGPIVDSKALAQALNEGRIAGAAVDVFDCEPPIPAEEPLLHAKNTLLTPHVAFLSEEAMVRRAKIEFSNVYAYLDGKPENVCAL
;
A
#
# COMPACT_ATOMS: atom_id res chain seq x y z
N ALA A 1 -18.04 -7.71 -4.32
CA ALA A 1 -19.09 -6.67 -4.33
C ALA A 1 -18.83 -5.58 -5.39
N THR A 2 -17.59 -5.33 -5.83
CA THR A 2 -17.25 -4.28 -6.80
C THR A 2 -17.60 -4.61 -8.26
N GLN A 3 -17.73 -5.87 -8.62
CA GLN A 3 -18.12 -6.28 -10.00
C GLN A 3 -19.59 -6.00 -10.33
N SER A 4 -20.48 -5.85 -9.35
CA SER A 4 -21.91 -5.67 -9.62
C SER A 4 -22.30 -4.24 -10.03
N CYS A 5 -21.57 -3.22 -9.55
CA CYS A 5 -21.98 -1.82 -9.79
C CYS A 5 -21.76 -1.35 -11.23
N ALA A 6 -20.62 -1.65 -11.84
CA ALA A 6 -20.35 -1.23 -13.23
C ALA A 6 -21.26 -1.95 -14.23
N GLY A 7 -21.47 -3.26 -14.07
CA GLY A 7 -22.35 -4.05 -14.93
C GLY A 7 -23.82 -3.62 -14.83
N THR A 8 -24.27 -3.19 -13.67
CA THR A 8 -25.65 -2.71 -13.47
C THR A 8 -25.85 -1.32 -14.09
N ALA A 9 -24.86 -0.42 -13.95
CA ALA A 9 -24.93 0.92 -14.56
C ALA A 9 -25.02 0.85 -16.08
N VAL A 10 -24.23 -0.03 -16.72
CA VAL A 10 -24.27 -0.23 -18.18
C VAL A 10 -25.61 -0.80 -18.63
N ARG A 11 -26.16 -1.79 -17.92
CA ARG A 11 -27.44 -2.44 -18.28
C ARG A 11 -28.65 -1.51 -18.12
N ASN A 12 -28.62 -0.62 -17.13
CA ASN A 12 -29.78 0.22 -16.78
C ASN A 12 -29.71 1.63 -17.37
N GLY A 13 -28.80 1.89 -18.32
CA GLY A 13 -28.65 3.22 -18.93
C GLY A 13 -28.22 4.30 -17.92
N GLY A 14 -27.51 3.90 -16.86
CA GLY A 14 -27.03 4.80 -15.80
C GLY A 14 -26.11 5.87 -16.36
N THR A 15 -26.17 7.07 -15.78
CA THR A 15 -25.30 8.18 -16.14
C THR A 15 -23.85 7.92 -15.65
N SER A 16 -22.85 8.44 -16.38
CA SER A 16 -21.44 8.38 -15.98
C SER A 16 -21.11 9.14 -14.69
N ALA A 17 -22.03 9.90 -14.13
CA ALA A 17 -21.80 10.77 -12.96
C ALA A 17 -21.27 10.02 -11.74
N GLY A 18 -21.75 8.79 -11.47
CA GLY A 18 -21.28 7.95 -10.38
C GLY A 18 -19.99 7.18 -10.63
N LEU A 19 -19.46 7.24 -11.86
CA LEU A 19 -18.25 6.52 -12.29
C LEU A 19 -17.08 7.46 -12.57
N CYS A 20 -17.23 8.76 -12.31
CA CYS A 20 -16.18 9.75 -12.50
C CYS A 20 -15.02 9.49 -11.53
N GLY A 21 -13.86 9.09 -12.07
CA GLY A 21 -12.62 8.89 -11.33
C GLY A 21 -11.79 10.15 -11.20
N ARG A 22 -10.63 10.01 -10.57
CA ARG A 22 -9.63 11.08 -10.43
C ARG A 22 -8.34 10.66 -11.11
N GLU A 23 -7.68 11.60 -11.78
CA GLU A 23 -6.38 11.34 -12.40
C GLU A 23 -5.26 11.25 -11.34
N ILE A 24 -4.26 10.42 -11.64
CA ILE A 24 -3.01 10.35 -10.86
C ILE A 24 -2.09 11.54 -11.18
N ARG A 25 -2.13 12.02 -12.43
CA ARG A 25 -1.34 13.19 -12.89
C ARG A 25 -1.54 14.39 -11.96
N GLY A 26 -0.44 14.98 -11.52
CA GLY A 26 -0.45 16.16 -10.64
C GLY A 26 -0.85 15.88 -9.19
N LYS A 27 -1.08 14.61 -8.80
CA LYS A 27 -1.32 14.26 -7.40
C LYS A 27 -0.01 14.15 -6.64
N LYS A 28 -0.03 14.50 -5.37
CA LYS A 28 1.05 14.23 -4.43
C LYS A 28 0.92 12.81 -3.90
N VAL A 29 1.97 12.02 -4.08
CA VAL A 29 2.03 10.62 -3.65
C VAL A 29 3.12 10.45 -2.60
N GLY A 30 2.77 9.91 -1.44
CA GLY A 30 3.67 9.59 -0.35
C GLY A 30 3.98 8.11 -0.30
N ILE A 31 5.26 7.75 -0.39
CA ILE A 31 5.75 6.39 -0.26
C ILE A 31 6.37 6.22 1.13
N ILE A 32 5.72 5.45 1.99
CA ILE A 32 6.23 5.13 3.34
C ILE A 32 7.01 3.82 3.26
N GLY A 33 8.35 3.91 3.40
CA GLY A 33 9.25 2.78 3.17
C GLY A 33 9.74 2.70 1.72
N CYS A 34 10.78 3.47 1.38
CA CYS A 34 11.33 3.53 0.03
C CYS A 34 12.49 2.54 -0.18
N GLY A 35 12.26 1.26 0.18
CA GLY A 35 13.10 0.12 -0.18
C GLY A 35 12.95 -0.24 -1.67
N GLN A 36 13.26 -1.49 -2.03
CA GLN A 36 13.17 -1.94 -3.43
C GLN A 36 11.75 -1.78 -4.00
N ILE A 37 10.75 -2.32 -3.29
CA ILE A 37 9.34 -2.29 -3.74
C ILE A 37 8.81 -0.85 -3.75
N GLY A 38 8.99 -0.11 -2.64
CA GLY A 38 8.53 1.27 -2.55
C GLY A 38 9.17 2.19 -3.60
N PHE A 39 10.45 2.00 -3.91
CA PHE A 39 11.11 2.76 -4.95
C PHE A 39 10.59 2.45 -6.36
N MET A 40 10.32 1.17 -6.66
CA MET A 40 9.67 0.79 -7.92
C MET A 40 8.26 1.41 -8.03
N THR A 41 7.48 1.34 -6.97
CA THR A 41 6.15 1.97 -6.89
C THR A 41 6.25 3.49 -7.10
N ALA A 42 7.22 4.14 -6.48
CA ALA A 42 7.47 5.57 -6.66
C ALA A 42 7.77 5.94 -8.12
N LYS A 43 8.59 5.13 -8.80
CA LYS A 43 8.90 5.34 -10.24
C LYS A 43 7.65 5.20 -11.11
N LEU A 44 6.79 4.24 -10.83
CA LEU A 44 5.53 4.06 -11.57
C LEU A 44 4.59 5.25 -11.37
N PHE A 45 4.39 5.73 -10.15
CA PHE A 45 3.58 6.92 -9.90
C PHE A 45 4.14 8.15 -10.62
N ARG A 46 5.46 8.33 -10.64
CA ARG A 46 6.08 9.41 -11.42
C ARG A 46 5.85 9.28 -12.92
N ALA A 47 5.90 8.06 -13.45
CA ALA A 47 5.59 7.81 -14.87
C ALA A 47 4.15 8.18 -15.23
N PHE A 48 3.21 8.09 -14.27
CA PHE A 48 1.84 8.61 -14.42
C PHE A 48 1.73 10.13 -14.20
N GLY A 49 2.85 10.84 -13.98
CA GLY A 49 2.87 12.29 -13.82
C GLY A 49 2.53 12.78 -12.41
N ALA A 50 2.65 11.94 -11.40
CA ALA A 50 2.50 12.33 -10.00
C ALA A 50 3.78 13.00 -9.45
N GLU A 51 3.60 13.88 -8.45
CA GLU A 51 4.66 14.41 -7.61
C GLU A 51 4.87 13.45 -6.44
N VAL A 52 6.04 12.79 -6.36
CA VAL A 52 6.27 11.71 -5.41
C VAL A 52 7.24 12.14 -4.32
N TYR A 53 6.87 11.84 -3.08
CA TYR A 53 7.67 12.01 -1.87
C TYR A 53 7.89 10.66 -1.18
N ALA A 54 9.00 10.53 -0.47
CA ALA A 54 9.33 9.33 0.29
C ALA A 54 9.50 9.64 1.79
N TYR A 55 9.18 8.65 2.61
CA TYR A 55 9.60 8.58 4.01
C TYR A 55 10.33 7.26 4.22
N ALA A 56 11.53 7.31 4.80
CA ALA A 56 12.29 6.15 5.22
C ALA A 56 13.24 6.52 6.37
N ARG A 57 13.60 5.54 7.20
CA ARG A 57 14.59 5.73 8.26
C ARG A 57 15.99 6.07 7.71
N HIS A 58 16.36 5.45 6.58
CA HIS A 58 17.59 5.72 5.88
C HIS A 58 17.27 6.18 4.46
N GLU A 59 17.78 7.35 4.10
CA GLU A 59 17.64 7.90 2.76
C GLU A 59 18.61 7.19 1.83
N ARG A 60 18.17 6.93 0.60
CA ARG A 60 18.97 6.29 -0.44
C ARG A 60 19.25 7.30 -1.53
N GLU A 61 20.52 7.43 -1.92
CA GLU A 61 20.93 8.40 -2.94
C GLU A 61 20.29 8.14 -4.31
N GLU A 62 20.06 6.87 -4.65
CA GLU A 62 19.35 6.53 -5.90
C GLU A 62 17.89 7.02 -5.95
N VAL A 63 17.23 7.13 -4.80
CA VAL A 63 15.88 7.69 -4.69
C VAL A 63 15.91 9.19 -4.92
N LYS A 64 16.88 9.90 -4.32
CA LYS A 64 17.10 11.33 -4.53
C LYS A 64 17.48 11.63 -5.99
N ALA A 65 18.41 10.84 -6.55
CA ALA A 65 18.84 10.96 -7.94
C ALA A 65 17.67 10.75 -8.93
N ALA A 66 16.67 9.94 -8.55
CA ALA A 66 15.44 9.80 -9.30
C ALA A 66 14.48 11.00 -9.11
N GLY A 67 14.87 12.07 -8.40
CA GLY A 67 14.07 13.28 -8.16
C GLY A 67 12.92 13.06 -7.20
N ILE A 68 13.05 12.14 -6.25
CA ILE A 68 12.08 11.89 -5.18
C ILE A 68 12.64 12.50 -3.89
N ALA A 69 11.95 13.50 -3.35
CA ALA A 69 12.35 14.15 -2.11
C ALA A 69 11.85 13.36 -0.88
N TYR A 70 12.68 13.29 0.14
CA TYR A 70 12.27 12.76 1.45
C TYR A 70 11.57 13.83 2.26
N LYS A 71 10.56 13.41 3.02
CA LYS A 71 9.81 14.26 3.97
C LYS A 71 9.62 13.55 5.31
N PRO A 72 9.50 14.31 6.41
CA PRO A 72 9.00 13.77 7.68
C PRO A 72 7.64 13.09 7.48
N LEU A 73 7.37 12.02 8.25
CA LEU A 73 6.14 11.24 8.10
C LEU A 73 4.88 12.09 8.20
N ASP A 74 4.81 12.98 9.18
CA ASP A 74 3.64 13.80 9.43
C ASP A 74 3.34 14.78 8.29
N ASP A 75 4.37 15.35 7.70
CA ASP A 75 4.23 16.25 6.56
C ASP A 75 3.79 15.48 5.31
N LEU A 76 4.34 14.28 5.10
CA LEU A 76 3.91 13.40 4.02
C LEU A 76 2.43 13.05 4.16
N LEU A 77 1.96 12.70 5.37
CA LEU A 77 0.57 12.38 5.65
C LEU A 77 -0.37 13.58 5.40
N ARG A 78 0.05 14.80 5.79
CA ARG A 78 -0.75 16.02 5.57
C ARG A 78 -0.82 16.45 4.11
N GLU A 79 0.25 16.24 3.36
CA GLU A 79 0.38 16.84 2.02
C GLU A 79 -0.02 15.90 0.88
N CYS A 80 0.03 14.58 1.08
CA CYS A 80 -0.19 13.64 0.00
C CYS A 80 -1.66 13.32 -0.23
N ASP A 81 -2.02 13.11 -1.49
CA ASP A 81 -3.35 12.69 -1.92
C ASP A 81 -3.47 11.17 -1.99
N ILE A 82 -2.34 10.48 -2.21
CA ILE A 82 -2.23 9.03 -2.21
C ILE A 82 -1.06 8.67 -1.29
N ILE A 83 -1.26 7.74 -0.38
CA ILE A 83 -0.26 7.30 0.59
C ILE A 83 -0.13 5.79 0.46
N SER A 84 1.07 5.30 0.13
CA SER A 84 1.34 3.87 -0.07
C SER A 84 2.42 3.37 0.88
N LEU A 85 2.09 2.30 1.61
CA LEU A 85 2.91 1.73 2.67
C LEU A 85 3.72 0.53 2.15
N HIS A 86 5.05 0.58 2.34
CA HIS A 86 6.02 -0.42 1.88
C HIS A 86 7.12 -0.72 2.91
N THR A 87 6.86 -0.48 4.19
CA THR A 87 7.83 -0.74 5.27
C THR A 87 7.62 -2.13 5.87
N PRO A 88 8.66 -2.83 6.36
CA PRO A 88 8.49 -4.10 7.06
C PRO A 88 7.83 -3.88 8.43
N ASN A 89 7.17 -4.92 8.96
CA ASN A 89 6.68 -4.93 10.33
C ASN A 89 7.80 -5.32 11.29
N ASN A 90 8.17 -4.41 12.16
CA ASN A 90 9.15 -4.61 13.24
C ASN A 90 8.75 -3.79 14.47
N LYS A 91 9.59 -3.78 15.52
CA LYS A 91 9.30 -3.05 16.77
C LYS A 91 9.08 -1.54 16.57
N GLU A 92 9.72 -0.94 15.57
CA GLU A 92 9.64 0.51 15.30
C GLU A 92 8.45 0.88 14.42
N THR A 93 8.00 -0.04 13.57
CA THR A 93 6.95 0.22 12.57
C THR A 93 5.58 -0.32 12.96
N ARG A 94 5.51 -1.20 13.95
CA ARG A 94 4.23 -1.69 14.49
C ARG A 94 3.42 -0.53 15.06
N GLY A 95 2.19 -0.37 14.59
CA GLY A 95 1.30 0.72 15.00
C GLY A 95 1.76 2.12 14.56
N MET A 96 2.73 2.20 13.63
CA MET A 96 3.26 3.49 13.16
C MET A 96 2.18 4.38 12.55
N ILE A 97 1.19 3.80 11.90
CA ILE A 97 0.03 4.52 11.35
C ILE A 97 -1.12 4.42 12.36
N SER A 98 -0.98 5.16 13.45
CA SER A 98 -1.95 5.25 14.54
C SER A 98 -3.16 6.12 14.17
N ALA A 99 -4.16 6.19 15.07
CA ALA A 99 -5.32 7.06 14.92
C ALA A 99 -4.93 8.54 14.70
N GLU A 100 -3.91 9.03 15.45
CA GLU A 100 -3.40 10.40 15.32
C GLU A 100 -2.75 10.62 13.94
N LYS A 101 -2.03 9.62 13.42
CA LYS A 101 -1.42 9.69 12.09
C LYS A 101 -2.48 9.67 10.98
N ILE A 102 -3.50 8.83 11.11
CA ILE A 102 -4.64 8.79 10.19
C ILE A 102 -5.38 10.14 10.18
N ALA A 103 -5.53 10.77 11.34
CA ALA A 103 -6.17 12.08 11.47
C ALA A 103 -5.42 13.22 10.74
N LEU A 104 -4.13 13.06 10.44
CA LEU A 104 -3.36 14.03 9.65
C LEU A 104 -3.66 13.97 8.15
N MET A 105 -4.21 12.86 7.67
CA MET A 105 -4.43 12.65 6.23
C MET A 105 -5.51 13.60 5.70
N LYS A 106 -5.40 13.99 4.44
CA LYS A 106 -6.43 14.78 3.75
C LYS A 106 -7.75 14.01 3.69
N LYS A 107 -8.85 14.74 3.75
CA LYS A 107 -10.18 14.15 3.52
C LYS A 107 -10.31 13.48 2.15
N SER A 108 -9.55 13.94 1.16
CA SER A 108 -9.49 13.36 -0.19
C SER A 108 -8.46 12.24 -0.33
N ALA A 109 -7.72 11.90 0.72
CA ALA A 109 -6.63 10.93 0.66
C ALA A 109 -7.12 9.51 0.39
N ILE A 110 -6.32 8.77 -0.38
CA ILE A 110 -6.43 7.32 -0.56
C ILE A 110 -5.23 6.68 0.13
N PHE A 111 -5.49 5.76 1.05
CA PHE A 111 -4.45 5.01 1.76
C PHE A 111 -4.32 3.60 1.19
N ILE A 112 -3.08 3.15 0.93
CA ILE A 112 -2.79 1.84 0.34
C ILE A 112 -1.84 1.08 1.26
N ASN A 113 -2.25 -0.11 1.71
CA ASN A 113 -1.42 -1.02 2.50
C ASN A 113 -1.27 -2.38 1.81
N CYS A 114 -0.13 -2.56 1.15
CA CYS A 114 0.35 -3.86 0.64
C CYS A 114 1.62 -4.32 1.40
N ALA A 115 1.86 -3.78 2.60
CA ALA A 115 3.03 -4.11 3.41
C ALA A 115 2.71 -5.16 4.48
N ARG A 116 2.19 -4.73 5.63
CA ARG A 116 1.76 -5.62 6.73
C ARG A 116 0.62 -4.97 7.53
N GLY A 117 -0.35 -5.76 7.99
CA GLY A 117 -1.50 -5.31 8.78
C GLY A 117 -1.09 -4.58 10.06
N PRO A 118 -0.28 -5.19 10.94
CA PRO A 118 0.05 -4.63 12.26
C PRO A 118 0.79 -3.27 12.27
N ILE A 119 1.12 -2.71 11.10
CA ILE A 119 1.71 -1.37 10.99
C ILE A 119 0.65 -0.27 11.14
N VAL A 120 -0.61 -0.62 10.88
CA VAL A 120 -1.75 0.31 10.82
C VAL A 120 -2.74 -0.04 11.92
N ASP A 121 -3.29 0.95 12.59
CA ASP A 121 -4.46 0.77 13.44
C ASP A 121 -5.70 0.55 12.56
N SER A 122 -6.07 -0.73 12.36
CA SER A 122 -7.18 -1.12 11.47
C SER A 122 -8.52 -0.59 11.96
N LYS A 123 -8.72 -0.49 13.29
CA LYS A 123 -9.95 0.07 13.87
C LYS A 123 -10.07 1.56 13.59
N ALA A 124 -8.99 2.31 13.80
CA ALA A 124 -8.96 3.74 13.52
C ALA A 124 -9.11 4.03 12.03
N LEU A 125 -8.50 3.21 11.16
CA LEU A 125 -8.65 3.33 9.71
C LEU A 125 -10.10 3.08 9.28
N ALA A 126 -10.73 2.02 9.77
CA ALA A 126 -12.13 1.70 9.48
C ALA A 126 -13.07 2.82 9.97
N GLN A 127 -12.83 3.36 11.16
CA GLN A 127 -13.58 4.49 11.68
C GLN A 127 -13.43 5.73 10.79
N ALA A 128 -12.21 6.10 10.40
CA ALA A 128 -11.95 7.25 9.53
C ALA A 128 -12.65 7.13 8.17
N LEU A 129 -12.70 5.92 7.60
CA LEU A 129 -13.42 5.62 6.37
C LEU A 129 -14.94 5.76 6.55
N ASN A 130 -15.51 5.20 7.61
CA ASN A 130 -16.93 5.25 7.90
C ASN A 130 -17.44 6.67 8.16
N GLU A 131 -16.62 7.51 8.81
CA GLU A 131 -16.88 8.92 9.07
C GLU A 131 -16.56 9.83 7.86
N GLY A 132 -15.98 9.28 6.77
CA GLY A 132 -15.59 10.06 5.60
C GLY A 132 -14.45 11.06 5.88
N ARG A 133 -13.59 10.77 6.85
CA ARG A 133 -12.39 11.57 7.15
C ARG A 133 -11.28 11.37 6.13
N ILE A 134 -11.25 10.20 5.47
CA ILE A 134 -10.43 9.94 4.29
C ILE A 134 -11.32 9.40 3.18
N ALA A 135 -10.88 9.50 1.93
CA ALA A 135 -11.71 9.16 0.77
C ALA A 135 -11.83 7.65 0.54
N GLY A 136 -10.79 6.88 0.83
CA GLY A 136 -10.80 5.43 0.63
C GLY A 136 -9.51 4.75 1.06
N ALA A 137 -9.55 3.43 1.14
CA ALA A 137 -8.36 2.61 1.37
C ALA A 137 -8.34 1.35 0.50
N ALA A 138 -7.14 0.94 0.08
CA ALA A 138 -6.85 -0.37 -0.50
C ALA A 138 -5.95 -1.15 0.46
N VAL A 139 -6.40 -2.32 0.90
CA VAL A 139 -5.71 -3.11 1.92
C VAL A 139 -5.63 -4.56 1.46
N ASP A 140 -4.40 -5.03 1.31
CA ASP A 140 -4.09 -6.42 0.92
C ASP A 140 -3.68 -7.30 2.11
N VAL A 141 -3.43 -6.67 3.27
CA VAL A 141 -2.84 -7.32 4.46
C VAL A 141 -3.59 -6.92 5.74
N PHE A 142 -3.81 -7.86 6.63
CA PHE A 142 -4.56 -7.69 7.87
C PHE A 142 -3.70 -8.04 9.09
N ASP A 143 -4.20 -7.77 10.29
CA ASP A 143 -3.51 -8.14 11.54
C ASP A 143 -3.39 -9.66 11.70
N CYS A 144 -4.38 -10.40 11.22
CA CYS A 144 -4.37 -11.85 11.09
C CYS A 144 -4.30 -12.25 9.63
N GLU A 145 -3.49 -13.25 9.30
CA GLU A 145 -3.51 -13.90 7.98
C GLU A 145 -4.78 -14.76 7.83
N PRO A 146 -5.23 -15.06 6.60
CA PRO A 146 -6.45 -15.84 6.38
C PRO A 146 -6.47 -17.17 7.14
N PRO A 147 -7.61 -17.57 7.72
CA PRO A 147 -8.92 -16.91 7.62
C PRO A 147 -9.02 -15.66 8.49
N ILE A 148 -9.48 -14.56 7.87
CA ILE A 148 -9.68 -13.29 8.56
C ILE A 148 -10.97 -13.37 9.39
N PRO A 149 -10.95 -12.97 10.69
CA PRO A 149 -12.14 -12.95 11.53
C PRO A 149 -13.25 -12.09 10.91
N ALA A 150 -14.50 -12.55 11.02
CA ALA A 150 -15.65 -11.82 10.49
C ALA A 150 -15.84 -10.43 11.11
N GLU A 151 -15.30 -10.25 12.32
CA GLU A 151 -15.35 -9.02 13.11
C GLU A 151 -14.26 -8.01 12.72
N GLU A 152 -13.38 -8.35 11.75
CA GLU A 152 -12.33 -7.43 11.28
C GLU A 152 -12.98 -6.10 10.80
N PRO A 153 -12.67 -4.97 11.44
CA PRO A 153 -13.36 -3.71 11.17
C PRO A 153 -13.32 -3.24 9.71
N LEU A 154 -12.22 -3.54 9.01
CA LEU A 154 -12.05 -3.14 7.62
C LEU A 154 -12.98 -3.89 6.66
N LEU A 155 -13.42 -5.11 7.01
CA LEU A 155 -14.40 -5.86 6.20
C LEU A 155 -15.76 -5.15 6.12
N HIS A 156 -16.06 -4.30 7.11
CA HIS A 156 -17.31 -3.57 7.23
C HIS A 156 -17.17 -2.06 6.97
N ALA A 157 -15.96 -1.61 6.63
CA ALA A 157 -15.69 -0.20 6.36
C ALA A 157 -16.13 0.21 4.94
N LYS A 158 -16.55 1.47 4.82
CA LYS A 158 -16.91 2.07 3.53
C LYS A 158 -15.68 2.37 2.68
N ASN A 159 -15.86 2.43 1.36
CA ASN A 159 -14.83 2.88 0.43
C ASN A 159 -13.51 2.09 0.54
N THR A 160 -13.60 0.79 0.73
CA THR A 160 -12.46 -0.12 0.79
C THR A 160 -12.34 -0.99 -0.46
N LEU A 161 -11.11 -1.24 -0.88
CA LEU A 161 -10.74 -2.34 -1.76
C LEU A 161 -9.90 -3.32 -0.92
N LEU A 162 -10.42 -4.52 -0.70
CA LEU A 162 -9.77 -5.52 0.16
C LEU A 162 -9.39 -6.74 -0.66
N THR A 163 -8.18 -7.24 -0.48
CA THR A 163 -7.66 -8.43 -1.14
C THR A 163 -6.95 -9.33 -0.12
N PRO A 164 -6.91 -10.66 -0.31
CA PRO A 164 -6.43 -11.61 0.67
C PRO A 164 -4.92 -11.90 0.53
N HIS A 165 -4.07 -10.88 0.68
CA HIS A 165 -2.61 -10.94 0.59
C HIS A 165 -2.12 -11.53 -0.75
N VAL A 166 -2.59 -10.92 -1.83
CA VAL A 166 -2.32 -11.37 -3.21
C VAL A 166 -1.62 -10.31 -4.08
N ALA A 167 -1.16 -9.21 -3.51
CA ALA A 167 -0.49 -8.15 -4.27
C ALA A 167 0.81 -8.62 -4.96
N PHE A 168 1.37 -9.76 -4.54
CA PHE A 168 2.54 -10.40 -5.15
C PHE A 168 2.17 -11.47 -6.19
N LEU A 169 0.89 -11.88 -6.26
CA LEU A 169 0.47 -13.10 -6.96
C LEU A 169 0.19 -12.81 -8.43
N SER A 170 1.19 -13.01 -9.28
CA SER A 170 1.03 -13.15 -10.73
C SER A 170 1.69 -14.44 -11.20
N GLU A 171 1.26 -14.98 -12.34
CA GLU A 171 1.82 -16.22 -12.91
C GLU A 171 3.34 -16.13 -13.07
N GLU A 172 3.84 -15.02 -13.63
CA GLU A 172 5.27 -14.81 -13.87
C GLU A 172 6.05 -14.59 -12.57
N ALA A 173 5.43 -13.92 -11.58
CA ALA A 173 6.06 -13.72 -10.28
C ALA A 173 6.23 -15.04 -9.54
N MET A 174 5.24 -15.94 -9.61
CA MET A 174 5.31 -17.26 -8.99
C MET A 174 6.38 -18.14 -9.61
N VAL A 175 6.53 -18.11 -10.94
CA VAL A 175 7.62 -18.83 -11.62
C VAL A 175 8.99 -18.29 -11.21
N ARG A 176 9.16 -16.95 -11.15
CA ARG A 176 10.43 -16.34 -10.69
C ARG A 176 10.72 -16.68 -9.23
N ARG A 177 9.71 -16.62 -8.37
CA ARG A 177 9.82 -16.97 -6.96
C ARG A 177 10.29 -18.42 -6.79
N ALA A 178 9.65 -19.37 -7.44
CA ALA A 178 10.05 -20.78 -7.37
C ALA A 178 11.51 -20.97 -7.80
N LYS A 179 11.95 -20.35 -8.90
CA LYS A 179 13.35 -20.42 -9.34
C LYS A 179 14.33 -19.90 -8.29
N ILE A 180 14.02 -18.78 -7.65
CA ILE A 180 14.88 -18.18 -6.59
C ILE A 180 14.90 -19.09 -5.36
N GLU A 181 13.75 -19.62 -4.94
CA GLU A 181 13.64 -20.50 -3.77
C GLU A 181 14.45 -21.77 -3.96
N PHE A 182 14.32 -22.44 -5.10
CA PHE A 182 15.14 -23.62 -5.41
C PHE A 182 16.63 -23.30 -5.55
N SER A 183 17.00 -22.19 -6.19
CA SER A 183 18.39 -21.74 -6.27
C SER A 183 18.99 -21.54 -4.87
N ASN A 184 18.27 -20.90 -3.96
CA ASN A 184 18.71 -20.69 -2.59
C ASN A 184 18.93 -22.03 -1.84
N VAL A 185 18.05 -23.02 -2.05
CA VAL A 185 18.20 -24.36 -1.44
C VAL A 185 19.47 -25.03 -1.96
N TYR A 186 19.71 -25.04 -3.27
CA TYR A 186 20.92 -25.63 -3.85
C TYR A 186 22.18 -24.90 -3.38
N ALA A 187 22.17 -23.58 -3.36
CA ALA A 187 23.32 -22.79 -2.89
C ALA A 187 23.62 -23.06 -1.41
N TYR A 188 22.60 -23.25 -0.58
CA TYR A 188 22.77 -23.66 0.82
C TYR A 188 23.40 -25.06 0.95
N LEU A 189 22.90 -26.03 0.20
CA LEU A 189 23.44 -27.41 0.20
C LEU A 189 24.89 -27.46 -0.29
N ASP A 190 25.26 -26.61 -1.23
CA ASP A 190 26.63 -26.47 -1.76
C ASP A 190 27.56 -25.66 -0.82
N GLY A 191 27.09 -25.24 0.34
CA GLY A 191 27.85 -24.45 1.31
C GLY A 191 28.14 -23.00 0.89
N LYS A 192 27.39 -22.47 -0.09
CA LYS A 192 27.47 -21.10 -0.59
C LYS A 192 26.12 -20.40 -0.52
N PRO A 193 25.56 -20.18 0.66
CA PRO A 193 24.22 -19.63 0.80
C PRO A 193 24.09 -18.24 0.16
N GLU A 194 23.04 -18.05 -0.64
CA GLU A 194 22.69 -16.79 -1.30
C GLU A 194 21.42 -16.19 -0.67
N ASN A 195 21.22 -14.87 -0.82
CA ASN A 195 20.05 -14.14 -0.33
C ASN A 195 19.79 -14.33 1.18
N VAL A 196 20.86 -14.44 1.97
CA VAL A 196 20.76 -14.62 3.43
C VAL A 196 20.23 -13.34 4.06
N CYS A 197 19.13 -13.46 4.82
CA CYS A 197 18.63 -12.36 5.64
C CYS A 197 19.29 -12.40 7.02
N ALA A 198 19.83 -11.27 7.47
CA ALA A 198 20.18 -11.11 8.88
C ALA A 198 18.89 -11.01 9.70
N LEU A 199 18.77 -11.89 10.69
CA LEU A 199 17.63 -11.91 11.63
C LEU A 199 17.81 -10.85 12.72
#